data_f3de0013ea864439f100968ab2fe4a1a
#
_entry.id   f3de0013ea864439f100968ab2fe4a1a
#
_cell.length_a   1.000
_cell.length_b   1.000
_cell.length_c   1.000
_cell.angle_alpha   90.00
_cell.angle_beta   90.00
_cell.angle_gamma   90.00
#
_symmetry.space_group_name_H-M   'P 1'
#
loop_
_entity.id
_entity.type
_entity.pdbx_description
1 polymer ?
#
loop_
_entity_poly.entity_id
_entity_poly.type
_entity_poly.pdbx_seq_one_letter_code
_entity_poly.pdbx_strand_id
1 'polypeptide(L)'
;MVQAPSLVSGSEPALAEPAAHPLVERYLEHVRVEKRLAQRTVELYALDLHKLQSNALQAGVALTDVHSTHMRRWVVQMHGAGRSGRGIALILSGWRGFYTWLGREGLVAANPVQDVRAPKAAKPLPKALSVDEAVQLASYQAPDDAGDALLEARDQCITELLYGCGLRIGELVGLDVLASGQARGWIDLDAAEAHVLGKGSKRRSVPVGRQALQALQTWLAARSDWAGLPRAGAASTALFINQRGGRLTPQHIRVRLKQRSLQAGLATPVHPHMLRHSFASHVLQSSGDLRAVQELLGHANITTTQVYTRLDFQHLARIYDATHPRALSGSQAGAGPTASRLPLGVAVGAEVKVKVKVKSKSKSKSKPKAISKNEAVTKS
;
A
#
# COMPACT_ATOMS: atom_id res chain seq x y z
N MET A 1 49.93 40.13 -21.91
CA MET A 1 48.94 39.20 -22.43
C MET A 1 49.45 37.81 -22.19
N VAL A 2 48.91 37.15 -21.14
CA VAL A 2 49.25 35.77 -20.80
C VAL A 2 47.98 34.96 -21.02
N GLN A 3 47.99 34.04 -21.99
CA GLN A 3 46.90 33.11 -22.28
C GLN A 3 46.76 32.07 -21.19
N ALA A 4 45.57 31.92 -20.63
CA ALA A 4 45.20 30.83 -19.73
C ALA A 4 44.94 29.53 -20.50
N PRO A 5 45.32 28.36 -20.01
CA PRO A 5 45.06 27.10 -20.68
C PRO A 5 43.61 26.66 -20.51
N SER A 6 42.98 26.29 -21.63
CA SER A 6 41.64 25.71 -21.70
C SER A 6 41.62 24.34 -21.00
N LEU A 7 40.79 24.23 -19.97
CA LEU A 7 40.45 22.95 -19.35
C LEU A 7 39.55 22.16 -20.31
N VAL A 8 40.08 21.09 -20.86
CA VAL A 8 39.33 20.08 -21.62
C VAL A 8 38.53 19.29 -20.61
N SER A 9 37.22 19.50 -20.61
CA SER A 9 36.24 18.71 -19.87
C SER A 9 36.18 17.31 -20.49
N GLY A 10 36.91 16.38 -19.91
CA GLY A 10 36.78 14.97 -20.22
C GLY A 10 35.43 14.47 -19.73
N SER A 11 34.47 14.28 -20.61
CA SER A 11 33.27 13.50 -20.35
C SER A 11 33.68 12.05 -20.14
N GLU A 12 33.60 11.54 -18.89
CA GLU A 12 33.67 10.11 -18.62
C GLU A 12 32.62 9.41 -19.51
N PRO A 13 32.99 8.32 -20.22
CA PRO A 13 32.03 7.54 -20.97
C PRO A 13 31.02 6.95 -19.99
N ALA A 14 29.75 7.32 -20.17
CA ALA A 14 28.64 6.63 -19.50
C ALA A 14 28.79 5.15 -19.80
N LEU A 15 29.07 4.34 -18.76
CA LEU A 15 29.14 2.89 -18.87
C LEU A 15 27.82 2.41 -19.48
N ALA A 16 27.88 1.86 -20.68
CA ALA A 16 26.75 1.29 -21.37
C ALA A 16 26.05 0.31 -20.42
N GLU A 17 24.74 0.46 -20.26
CA GLU A 17 23.97 -0.48 -19.42
C GLU A 17 24.20 -1.89 -19.95
N PRO A 18 24.60 -2.86 -19.12
CA PRO A 18 24.88 -4.21 -19.55
C PRO A 18 23.60 -4.82 -20.16
N ALA A 19 23.72 -5.40 -21.35
CA ALA A 19 22.64 -6.14 -21.98
C ALA A 19 22.05 -7.16 -20.99
N ALA A 20 20.73 -7.37 -21.03
CA ALA A 20 20.08 -8.27 -20.12
C ALA A 20 20.64 -9.71 -20.26
N HIS A 21 20.99 -10.33 -19.14
CA HIS A 21 21.55 -11.69 -19.15
C HIS A 21 20.46 -12.71 -19.49
N PRO A 22 20.70 -13.70 -20.36
CA PRO A 22 19.68 -14.65 -20.82
C PRO A 22 18.93 -15.37 -19.68
N LEU A 23 19.59 -15.72 -18.58
CA LEU A 23 18.95 -16.33 -17.40
C LEU A 23 17.99 -15.36 -16.71
N VAL A 24 18.29 -14.06 -16.69
CA VAL A 24 17.42 -13.03 -16.12
C VAL A 24 16.17 -12.89 -16.98
N GLU A 25 16.32 -12.84 -18.30
CA GLU A 25 15.18 -12.74 -19.22
C GLU A 25 14.25 -13.96 -19.09
N ARG A 26 14.82 -15.18 -19.08
CA ARG A 26 14.06 -16.43 -18.89
C ARG A 26 13.29 -16.41 -17.56
N TYR A 27 13.90 -15.95 -16.48
CA TYR A 27 13.21 -15.85 -15.20
C TYR A 27 12.10 -14.79 -15.21
N LEU A 28 12.33 -13.64 -15.82
CA LEU A 28 11.31 -12.58 -15.94
C LEU A 28 10.12 -13.08 -16.77
N GLU A 29 10.37 -13.88 -17.80
CA GLU A 29 9.30 -14.52 -18.57
C GLU A 29 8.55 -15.56 -17.73
N HIS A 30 9.26 -16.43 -16.98
CA HIS A 30 8.65 -17.37 -16.03
C HIS A 30 7.73 -16.68 -15.03
N VAL A 31 8.16 -15.57 -14.41
CA VAL A 31 7.32 -14.86 -13.41
C VAL A 31 6.15 -14.12 -14.05
N ARG A 32 6.27 -13.73 -15.33
CA ARG A 32 5.21 -13.09 -16.10
C ARG A 32 4.14 -14.11 -16.51
N VAL A 33 4.54 -15.20 -17.14
CA VAL A 33 3.64 -16.17 -17.78
C VAL A 33 3.14 -17.22 -16.81
N GLU A 34 4.04 -17.92 -16.12
CA GLU A 34 3.66 -19.02 -15.24
C GLU A 34 3.16 -18.56 -13.89
N LYS A 35 3.86 -17.61 -13.24
CA LYS A 35 3.43 -17.06 -11.95
C LYS A 35 2.38 -15.96 -12.08
N ARG A 36 2.14 -15.44 -13.27
CA ARG A 36 1.16 -14.40 -13.59
C ARG A 36 1.26 -13.22 -12.61
N LEU A 37 2.48 -12.79 -12.31
CA LEU A 37 2.68 -11.66 -11.42
C LEU A 37 2.21 -10.36 -12.08
N ALA A 38 1.74 -9.42 -11.25
CA ALA A 38 1.35 -8.10 -11.74
C ALA A 38 2.53 -7.41 -12.43
N GLN A 39 2.27 -6.71 -13.53
CA GLN A 39 3.27 -5.99 -14.34
C GLN A 39 4.25 -5.19 -13.49
N ARG A 40 3.75 -4.44 -12.51
CA ARG A 40 4.58 -3.66 -11.58
C ARG A 40 5.55 -4.50 -10.75
N THR A 41 5.18 -5.73 -10.41
CA THR A 41 6.08 -6.64 -9.67
C THR A 41 7.18 -7.17 -10.58
N VAL A 42 6.86 -7.46 -11.85
CA VAL A 42 7.84 -7.89 -12.86
C VAL A 42 8.86 -6.77 -13.12
N GLU A 43 8.41 -5.52 -13.27
CA GLU A 43 9.29 -4.35 -13.42
C GLU A 43 10.26 -4.18 -12.23
N LEU A 44 9.76 -4.33 -11.00
CA LEU A 44 10.61 -4.26 -9.81
C LEU A 44 11.62 -5.41 -9.76
N TYR A 45 11.21 -6.61 -10.14
CA TYR A 45 12.13 -7.75 -10.24
C TYR A 45 13.19 -7.53 -11.32
N ALA A 46 12.83 -6.94 -12.46
CA ALA A 46 13.80 -6.58 -13.50
C ALA A 46 14.87 -5.62 -12.97
N LEU A 47 14.46 -4.56 -12.25
CA LEU A 47 15.39 -3.61 -11.61
C LEU A 47 16.29 -4.28 -10.57
N ASP A 48 15.73 -5.17 -9.74
CA ASP A 48 16.50 -5.87 -8.71
C ASP A 48 17.51 -6.86 -9.34
N LEU A 49 17.12 -7.54 -10.41
CA LEU A 49 17.98 -8.49 -11.12
C LEU A 49 19.04 -7.80 -11.96
N HIS A 50 18.73 -6.65 -12.57
CA HIS A 50 19.75 -5.83 -13.21
C HIS A 50 20.86 -5.42 -12.23
N LYS A 51 20.48 -5.04 -11.00
CA LYS A 51 21.45 -4.76 -9.93
C LYS A 51 22.29 -5.98 -9.56
N LEU A 52 21.68 -7.17 -9.50
CA LEU A 52 22.38 -8.42 -9.26
C LEU A 52 23.43 -8.68 -10.34
N GLN A 53 23.01 -8.54 -11.61
CA GLN A 53 23.88 -8.71 -12.78
C GLN A 53 25.05 -7.74 -12.77
N SER A 54 24.79 -6.46 -12.49
CA SER A 54 25.85 -5.44 -12.38
C SER A 54 26.86 -5.77 -11.28
N ASN A 55 26.38 -6.20 -10.11
CA ASN A 55 27.24 -6.60 -9.00
C ASN A 55 28.09 -7.85 -9.34
N ALA A 56 27.51 -8.84 -10.02
CA ALA A 56 28.21 -10.05 -10.43
C ALA A 56 29.29 -9.73 -11.47
N LEU A 57 28.97 -8.88 -12.45
CA LEU A 57 29.91 -8.41 -13.47
C LEU A 57 31.09 -7.66 -12.84
N GLN A 58 30.83 -6.73 -11.93
CA GLN A 58 31.88 -6.00 -11.20
C GLN A 58 32.76 -6.92 -10.35
N ALA A 59 32.22 -8.02 -9.85
CA ALA A 59 32.96 -9.01 -9.09
C ALA A 59 33.69 -10.04 -9.97
N GLY A 60 33.50 -10.03 -11.29
CA GLY A 60 34.06 -11.00 -12.23
C GLY A 60 33.49 -12.42 -12.03
N VAL A 61 32.24 -12.55 -11.56
CA VAL A 61 31.63 -13.84 -11.20
C VAL A 61 30.39 -14.09 -12.06
N ALA A 62 30.25 -15.30 -12.61
CA ALA A 62 29.01 -15.68 -13.29
C ALA A 62 27.83 -15.74 -12.30
N LEU A 63 26.61 -15.48 -12.79
CA LEU A 63 25.41 -15.53 -11.95
C LEU A 63 25.19 -16.89 -11.28
N THR A 64 25.66 -17.98 -11.91
CA THR A 64 25.62 -19.34 -11.38
C THR A 64 26.63 -19.61 -10.27
N ASP A 65 27.74 -18.84 -10.23
CA ASP A 65 28.86 -19.05 -9.33
C ASP A 65 28.87 -18.08 -8.16
N VAL A 66 27.79 -17.33 -8.03
CA VAL A 66 27.63 -16.41 -6.89
C VAL A 66 27.39 -17.19 -5.60
N HIS A 67 28.20 -16.87 -4.57
CA HIS A 67 28.12 -17.47 -3.24
C HIS A 67 27.50 -16.50 -2.21
N SER A 68 27.15 -17.03 -1.03
CA SER A 68 26.57 -16.24 0.07
C SER A 68 27.51 -15.14 0.56
N THR A 69 28.83 -15.29 0.41
CA THR A 69 29.85 -14.27 0.71
C THR A 69 29.70 -13.04 -0.17
N HIS A 70 29.49 -13.22 -1.48
CA HIS A 70 29.19 -12.13 -2.42
C HIS A 70 27.92 -11.39 -2.01
N MET A 71 26.84 -12.13 -1.72
CA MET A 71 25.57 -11.57 -1.29
C MET A 71 25.71 -10.70 -0.02
N ARG A 72 26.42 -11.19 1.00
CA ARG A 72 26.68 -10.42 2.23
C ARG A 72 27.47 -9.16 1.95
N ARG A 73 28.53 -9.23 1.12
CA ARG A 73 29.32 -8.08 0.69
C ARG A 73 28.43 -7.02 -0.01
N TRP A 74 27.58 -7.43 -0.94
CA TRP A 74 26.67 -6.51 -1.66
C TRP A 74 25.61 -5.90 -0.73
N VAL A 75 25.15 -6.63 0.27
CA VAL A 75 24.26 -6.07 1.32
C VAL A 75 24.97 -4.96 2.08
N VAL A 76 26.24 -5.17 2.48
CA VAL A 76 27.04 -4.14 3.18
C VAL A 76 27.25 -2.92 2.29
N GLN A 77 27.60 -3.11 1.01
CA GLN A 77 27.77 -2.03 0.04
C GLN A 77 26.47 -1.22 -0.16
N MET A 78 25.32 -1.90 -0.33
CA MET A 78 24.03 -1.23 -0.46
C MET A 78 23.67 -0.44 0.79
N HIS A 79 23.99 -0.96 1.97
CA HIS A 79 23.71 -0.28 3.23
C HIS A 79 24.63 0.93 3.42
N GLY A 80 25.91 0.79 3.14
CA GLY A 80 26.90 1.88 3.18
C GLY A 80 26.57 3.00 2.17
N ALA A 81 25.97 2.66 1.02
CA ALA A 81 25.44 3.63 0.06
C ALA A 81 24.09 4.26 0.48
N GLY A 82 23.67 4.11 1.75
CA GLY A 82 22.47 4.74 2.31
C GLY A 82 21.14 4.04 2.02
N ARG A 83 21.14 2.84 1.41
CA ARG A 83 19.89 2.12 1.18
C ARG A 83 19.32 1.57 2.47
N SER A 84 18.04 1.83 2.71
CA SER A 84 17.34 1.36 3.91
C SER A 84 17.32 -0.18 4.01
N GLY A 85 17.36 -0.74 5.22
CA GLY A 85 17.24 -2.18 5.45
C GLY A 85 15.97 -2.79 4.84
N ARG A 86 14.85 -2.05 4.84
CA ARG A 86 13.62 -2.48 4.16
C ARG A 86 13.78 -2.56 2.64
N GLY A 87 14.47 -1.59 2.03
CA GLY A 87 14.77 -1.60 0.60
C GLY A 87 15.69 -2.76 0.22
N ILE A 88 16.70 -3.05 1.05
CA ILE A 88 17.59 -4.21 0.87
C ILE A 88 16.81 -5.53 1.01
N ALA A 89 15.89 -5.63 1.97
CA ALA A 89 15.05 -6.82 2.15
C ALA A 89 14.19 -7.14 0.92
N LEU A 90 13.65 -6.10 0.26
CA LEU A 90 12.88 -6.25 -0.99
C LEU A 90 13.77 -6.79 -2.13
N ILE A 91 14.97 -6.20 -2.33
CA ILE A 91 15.93 -6.66 -3.33
C ILE A 91 16.31 -8.12 -3.08
N LEU A 92 16.67 -8.47 -1.84
CA LEU A 92 16.98 -9.86 -1.48
C LEU A 92 15.82 -10.83 -1.71
N SER A 93 14.57 -10.36 -1.59
CA SER A 93 13.40 -11.16 -1.93
C SER A 93 13.34 -11.48 -3.42
N GLY A 94 13.60 -10.52 -4.29
CA GLY A 94 13.68 -10.72 -5.75
C GLY A 94 14.83 -11.70 -6.10
N TRP A 95 16.03 -11.45 -5.57
CA TRP A 95 17.18 -12.33 -5.78
C TRP A 95 16.97 -13.75 -5.28
N ARG A 96 16.34 -13.91 -4.11
CA ARG A 96 16.00 -15.24 -3.56
C ARG A 96 15.04 -16.00 -4.47
N GLY A 97 14.05 -15.30 -5.04
CA GLY A 97 13.13 -15.88 -6.02
C GLY A 97 13.85 -16.38 -7.28
N PHE A 98 14.79 -15.58 -7.79
CA PHE A 98 15.60 -15.95 -8.96
C PHE A 98 16.46 -17.19 -8.70
N TYR A 99 17.22 -17.22 -7.60
CA TYR A 99 18.04 -18.38 -7.27
C TYR A 99 17.24 -19.62 -6.89
N THR A 100 16.03 -19.46 -6.35
CA THR A 100 15.11 -20.60 -6.15
C THR A 100 14.66 -21.18 -7.48
N TRP A 101 14.44 -20.34 -8.49
CA TRP A 101 14.14 -20.79 -9.84
C TRP A 101 15.36 -21.46 -10.50
N LEU A 102 16.55 -20.87 -10.44
CA LEU A 102 17.78 -21.49 -10.94
C LEU A 102 18.02 -22.88 -10.34
N GLY A 103 17.76 -23.05 -9.04
CA GLY A 103 17.88 -24.34 -8.37
C GLY A 103 16.87 -25.37 -8.90
N ARG A 104 15.66 -24.96 -9.26
CA ARG A 104 14.66 -25.83 -9.90
C ARG A 104 15.04 -26.22 -11.32
N GLU A 105 15.69 -25.31 -12.05
CA GLU A 105 16.26 -25.57 -13.38
C GLU A 105 17.56 -26.41 -13.34
N GLY A 106 18.07 -26.77 -12.14
CA GLY A 106 19.30 -27.52 -11.97
C GLY A 106 20.58 -26.73 -12.29
N LEU A 107 20.49 -25.39 -12.40
CA LEU A 107 21.61 -24.51 -12.79
C LEU A 107 22.48 -24.10 -11.61
N VAL A 108 21.99 -24.23 -10.37
CA VAL A 108 22.75 -23.97 -9.13
C VAL A 108 22.39 -25.04 -8.11
N ALA A 109 23.40 -25.48 -7.33
CA ALA A 109 23.21 -26.50 -6.30
C ALA A 109 22.50 -25.95 -5.04
N ALA A 110 22.70 -24.66 -4.72
CA ALA A 110 22.14 -24.03 -3.54
C ALA A 110 21.78 -22.56 -3.81
N ASN A 111 20.81 -22.03 -3.06
CA ASN A 111 20.41 -20.64 -3.16
C ASN A 111 21.34 -19.75 -2.27
N PRO A 112 22.24 -18.93 -2.86
CA PRO A 112 23.21 -18.13 -2.10
C PRO A 112 22.56 -17.02 -1.25
N VAL A 113 21.27 -16.74 -1.46
CA VAL A 113 20.51 -15.71 -0.74
C VAL A 113 19.73 -16.28 0.43
N GLN A 114 19.68 -17.62 0.60
CA GLN A 114 18.77 -18.27 1.55
C GLN A 114 18.94 -17.73 2.98
N ASP A 115 20.18 -17.63 3.47
CA ASP A 115 20.51 -17.24 4.83
C ASP A 115 20.98 -15.78 4.96
N VAL A 116 20.91 -15.02 3.85
CA VAL A 116 21.32 -13.62 3.86
C VAL A 116 20.12 -12.75 4.29
N ARG A 117 20.36 -11.92 5.29
CA ARG A 117 19.35 -11.02 5.85
C ARG A 117 19.75 -9.56 5.64
N ALA A 118 18.75 -8.73 5.41
CA ALA A 118 18.95 -7.28 5.41
C ALA A 118 19.21 -6.76 6.83
N PRO A 119 19.93 -5.62 6.97
CA PRO A 119 20.07 -4.94 8.24
C PRO A 119 18.71 -4.68 8.90
N LYS A 120 18.65 -4.88 10.22
CA LYS A 120 17.43 -4.60 10.99
C LYS A 120 17.12 -3.12 10.89
N ALA A 121 15.96 -2.78 10.35
CA ALA A 121 15.42 -1.43 10.44
C ALA A 121 14.47 -1.35 11.65
N ALA A 122 14.53 -0.25 12.39
CA ALA A 122 13.48 0.04 13.36
C ALA A 122 12.13 -0.03 12.62
N LYS A 123 11.20 -0.83 13.14
CA LYS A 123 9.82 -0.81 12.65
C LYS A 123 9.13 0.37 13.32
N PRO A 124 8.94 1.50 12.64
CA PRO A 124 8.07 2.51 13.19
C PRO A 124 6.69 1.84 13.35
N LEU A 125 6.11 1.94 14.53
CA LEU A 125 4.73 1.55 14.73
C LEU A 125 3.88 2.28 13.69
N PRO A 126 2.98 1.60 12.98
CA PRO A 126 2.04 2.29 12.10
C PRO A 126 1.24 3.25 12.96
N LYS A 127 1.50 4.55 12.81
CA LYS A 127 0.75 5.59 13.50
C LYS A 127 -0.54 5.80 12.70
N ALA A 128 -1.66 5.32 13.23
CA ALA A 128 -2.96 5.86 12.84
C ALA A 128 -3.02 7.31 13.36
N LEU A 129 -3.66 8.18 12.63
CA LEU A 129 -4.05 9.49 13.14
C LEU A 129 -5.11 9.28 14.24
N SER A 130 -5.15 10.15 15.22
CA SER A 130 -6.32 10.28 16.09
C SER A 130 -7.55 10.68 15.28
N VAL A 131 -8.74 10.53 15.84
CA VAL A 131 -9.98 10.99 15.19
C VAL A 131 -9.89 12.48 14.88
N ASP A 132 -9.41 13.28 15.85
CA ASP A 132 -9.29 14.73 15.72
C ASP A 132 -8.30 15.12 14.62
N GLU A 133 -7.11 14.51 14.57
CA GLU A 133 -6.13 14.76 13.51
C GLU A 133 -6.66 14.38 12.12
N ALA A 134 -7.39 13.26 12.03
CA ALA A 134 -7.96 12.81 10.77
C ALA A 134 -9.10 13.73 10.29
N VAL A 135 -9.96 14.19 11.21
CA VAL A 135 -11.02 15.16 10.93
C VAL A 135 -10.41 16.54 10.61
N GLN A 136 -9.40 17.00 11.34
CA GLN A 136 -8.68 18.25 11.06
C GLN A 136 -8.11 18.25 9.63
N LEU A 137 -7.43 17.18 9.22
CA LEU A 137 -6.91 17.05 7.86
C LEU A 137 -8.01 17.03 6.81
N ALA A 138 -9.08 16.28 7.06
CA ALA A 138 -10.21 16.15 6.14
C ALA A 138 -11.04 17.43 6.02
N SER A 139 -11.13 18.24 7.09
CA SER A 139 -11.88 19.50 7.12
C SER A 139 -11.00 20.72 6.78
N TYR A 140 -9.69 20.54 6.60
CA TYR A 140 -8.79 21.63 6.25
C TYR A 140 -9.21 22.24 4.90
N GLN A 141 -9.25 23.55 4.83
CA GLN A 141 -9.43 24.34 3.62
C GLN A 141 -8.24 25.28 3.51
N ALA A 142 -7.61 25.32 2.35
CA ALA A 142 -6.54 26.26 2.09
C ALA A 142 -7.12 27.69 2.08
N PRO A 143 -6.41 28.70 2.60
CA PRO A 143 -6.82 30.10 2.46
C PRO A 143 -7.02 30.46 0.98
N ASP A 144 -7.97 31.36 0.68
CA ASP A 144 -8.33 31.75 -0.69
C ASP A 144 -7.16 32.35 -1.47
N ASP A 145 -6.18 32.93 -0.78
CA ASP A 145 -4.95 33.49 -1.33
C ASP A 145 -3.82 32.44 -1.53
N ALA A 146 -3.97 31.25 -1.00
CA ALA A 146 -2.91 30.23 -0.98
C ALA A 146 -2.77 29.41 -2.27
N GLY A 147 -3.56 29.65 -3.30
CA GLY A 147 -3.41 28.93 -4.57
C GLY A 147 -4.67 28.71 -5.38
N ASP A 148 -4.58 27.77 -6.30
CA ASP A 148 -5.61 27.42 -7.27
C ASP A 148 -6.77 26.68 -6.56
N ALA A 149 -7.96 27.28 -6.54
CA ALA A 149 -9.19 26.71 -5.97
C ALA A 149 -9.53 25.33 -6.58
N LEU A 150 -9.14 25.11 -7.85
CA LEU A 150 -9.32 23.82 -8.53
C LEU A 150 -8.42 22.73 -7.91
N LEU A 151 -7.18 23.08 -7.54
CA LEU A 151 -6.28 22.15 -6.84
C LEU A 151 -6.82 21.82 -5.45
N GLU A 152 -7.38 22.81 -4.75
CA GLU A 152 -7.94 22.60 -3.42
C GLU A 152 -9.16 21.67 -3.47
N ALA A 153 -10.11 21.90 -4.37
CA ALA A 153 -11.28 21.03 -4.55
C ALA A 153 -10.89 19.58 -4.85
N ARG A 154 -9.86 19.38 -5.70
CA ARG A 154 -9.32 18.06 -6.00
C ARG A 154 -8.70 17.41 -4.78
N ASP A 155 -7.83 18.11 -4.07
CA ASP A 155 -7.03 17.56 -2.97
C ASP A 155 -7.92 17.31 -1.74
N GLN A 156 -8.96 18.12 -1.55
CA GLN A 156 -10.02 17.89 -0.58
C GLN A 156 -10.77 16.59 -0.88
N CYS A 157 -11.22 16.41 -2.12
CA CYS A 157 -11.91 15.18 -2.55
C CYS A 157 -11.02 13.94 -2.39
N ILE A 158 -9.73 14.02 -2.76
CA ILE A 158 -8.75 12.95 -2.55
C ILE A 158 -8.65 12.58 -1.07
N THR A 159 -8.57 13.58 -0.18
CA THR A 159 -8.42 13.36 1.26
C THR A 159 -9.66 12.70 1.85
N GLU A 160 -10.85 13.19 1.50
CA GLU A 160 -12.12 12.62 1.93
C GLU A 160 -12.33 11.18 1.46
N LEU A 161 -12.01 10.86 0.21
CA LEU A 161 -12.13 9.48 -0.29
C LEU A 161 -11.10 8.54 0.34
N LEU A 162 -9.87 8.99 0.60
CA LEU A 162 -8.86 8.17 1.25
C LEU A 162 -9.22 7.86 2.72
N TYR A 163 -9.73 8.86 3.45
CA TYR A 163 -10.12 8.69 4.84
C TYR A 163 -11.55 8.15 4.96
N GLY A 164 -12.52 8.72 4.26
CA GLY A 164 -13.92 8.34 4.37
C GLY A 164 -14.25 6.95 3.81
N CYS A 165 -13.57 6.52 2.74
CA CYS A 165 -13.82 5.20 2.13
C CYS A 165 -12.69 4.20 2.37
N GLY A 166 -11.61 4.61 3.00
CA GLY A 166 -10.44 3.75 3.24
C GLY A 166 -9.81 3.18 1.96
N LEU A 167 -9.88 3.88 0.83
CA LEU A 167 -9.36 3.42 -0.45
C LEU A 167 -7.84 3.24 -0.43
N ARG A 168 -7.34 2.23 -1.15
CA ARG A 168 -5.90 2.16 -1.46
C ARG A 168 -5.55 3.24 -2.48
N ILE A 169 -4.35 3.82 -2.39
CA ILE A 169 -3.91 4.85 -3.34
C ILE A 169 -4.01 4.39 -4.81
N GLY A 170 -3.73 3.11 -5.09
CA GLY A 170 -3.87 2.55 -6.44
C GLY A 170 -5.32 2.40 -6.90
N GLU A 171 -6.25 2.19 -5.98
CA GLU A 171 -7.69 2.17 -6.23
C GLU A 171 -8.18 3.59 -6.54
N LEU A 172 -7.83 4.57 -5.70
CA LEU A 172 -8.17 5.98 -5.90
C LEU A 172 -7.67 6.50 -7.26
N VAL A 173 -6.41 6.27 -7.59
CA VAL A 173 -5.82 6.68 -8.89
C VAL A 173 -6.50 5.99 -10.06
N GLY A 174 -7.00 4.77 -9.85
CA GLY A 174 -7.69 3.97 -10.86
C GLY A 174 -9.14 4.39 -11.12
N LEU A 175 -9.69 5.35 -10.37
CA LEU A 175 -11.07 5.82 -10.58
C LEU A 175 -11.19 6.60 -11.88
N ASP A 176 -12.25 6.33 -12.62
CA ASP A 176 -12.71 7.06 -13.78
C ASP A 176 -13.97 7.86 -13.43
N VAL A 177 -14.28 8.90 -14.21
CA VAL A 177 -15.47 9.74 -14.02
C VAL A 177 -16.73 8.93 -14.23
N LEU A 178 -16.72 8.06 -15.25
CA LEU A 178 -17.88 7.26 -15.66
C LEU A 178 -17.55 5.77 -15.61
N ALA A 179 -18.58 4.98 -15.36
CA ALA A 179 -18.53 3.53 -15.52
C ALA A 179 -18.29 3.17 -16.99
N SER A 180 -17.37 2.26 -17.25
CA SER A 180 -17.15 1.67 -18.58
C SER A 180 -16.56 0.28 -18.45
N GLY A 181 -16.56 -0.49 -19.56
CA GLY A 181 -15.91 -1.80 -19.60
C GLY A 181 -14.40 -1.76 -19.34
N GLN A 182 -13.75 -0.62 -19.61
CA GLN A 182 -12.33 -0.38 -19.42
C GLN A 182 -12.01 0.28 -18.05
N ALA A 183 -13.03 0.81 -17.36
CA ALA A 183 -12.83 1.50 -16.09
C ALA A 183 -12.31 0.54 -15.02
N ARG A 184 -11.22 0.93 -14.35
CA ARG A 184 -10.69 0.20 -13.20
C ARG A 184 -11.51 0.44 -11.93
N GLY A 185 -12.26 1.53 -11.90
CA GLY A 185 -13.18 1.88 -10.84
C GLY A 185 -13.93 3.16 -11.19
N TRP A 186 -15.04 3.41 -10.54
CA TRP A 186 -15.85 4.62 -10.64
C TRP A 186 -16.64 4.83 -9.36
N ILE A 187 -17.26 5.97 -9.21
CA ILE A 187 -18.18 6.24 -8.09
C ILE A 187 -19.57 6.45 -8.65
N ASP A 188 -20.52 5.68 -8.15
CA ASP A 188 -21.95 5.87 -8.39
C ASP A 188 -22.45 6.89 -7.35
N LEU A 189 -22.84 8.07 -7.82
CA LEU A 189 -23.30 9.17 -6.97
C LEU A 189 -24.68 8.90 -6.38
N ASP A 190 -25.55 8.24 -7.14
CA ASP A 190 -26.95 7.98 -6.73
C ASP A 190 -26.99 6.85 -5.70
N ALA A 191 -26.21 5.79 -5.93
CA ALA A 191 -26.07 4.68 -4.98
C ALA A 191 -25.13 5.00 -3.81
N ALA A 192 -24.38 6.09 -3.86
CA ALA A 192 -23.32 6.43 -2.89
C ALA A 192 -22.27 5.31 -2.74
N GLU A 193 -21.84 4.71 -3.85
CA GLU A 193 -20.93 3.56 -3.89
C GLU A 193 -19.67 3.82 -4.73
N ALA A 194 -18.52 3.51 -4.20
CA ALA A 194 -17.26 3.44 -4.95
C ALA A 194 -16.99 2.00 -5.38
N HIS A 195 -17.02 1.74 -6.68
CA HIS A 195 -16.66 0.46 -7.28
C HIS A 195 -15.18 0.44 -7.61
N VAL A 196 -14.40 -0.41 -6.96
CA VAL A 196 -12.95 -0.44 -7.12
C VAL A 196 -12.41 -1.83 -7.45
N LEU A 197 -11.31 -1.86 -8.20
CA LEU A 197 -10.61 -3.09 -8.54
C LEU A 197 -9.48 -3.32 -7.52
N GLY A 198 -9.66 -4.32 -6.67
CA GLY A 198 -8.69 -4.70 -5.65
C GLY A 198 -7.57 -5.61 -6.18
N LYS A 199 -6.77 -6.14 -5.25
CA LYS A 199 -5.71 -7.10 -5.56
C LYS A 199 -6.30 -8.38 -6.16
N GLY A 200 -5.68 -8.89 -7.23
CA GLY A 200 -6.16 -10.08 -7.94
C GLY A 200 -7.36 -9.82 -8.83
N SER A 201 -7.55 -8.58 -9.30
CA SER A 201 -8.63 -8.18 -10.21
C SER A 201 -10.05 -8.43 -9.67
N LYS A 202 -10.20 -8.53 -8.34
CA LYS A 202 -11.51 -8.65 -7.71
C LYS A 202 -12.13 -7.28 -7.52
N ARG A 203 -13.33 -7.07 -8.03
CA ARG A 203 -14.12 -5.85 -7.80
C ARG A 203 -14.79 -5.92 -6.42
N ARG A 204 -14.92 -4.76 -5.78
CA ARG A 204 -15.73 -4.57 -4.58
C ARG A 204 -16.35 -3.20 -4.58
N SER A 205 -17.50 -3.07 -3.90
CA SER A 205 -18.12 -1.79 -3.59
C SER A 205 -17.75 -1.33 -2.18
N VAL A 206 -17.61 -0.03 -2.02
CA VAL A 206 -17.33 0.62 -0.73
C VAL A 206 -18.30 1.78 -0.60
N PRO A 207 -18.99 1.94 0.55
CA PRO A 207 -19.89 3.08 0.75
C PRO A 207 -19.10 4.39 0.74
N VAL A 208 -19.71 5.44 0.19
CA VAL A 208 -19.16 6.79 0.13
C VAL A 208 -20.00 7.69 1.02
N GLY A 209 -19.41 8.17 2.10
CA GLY A 209 -20.08 9.04 3.06
C GLY A 209 -20.42 10.42 2.49
N ARG A 210 -21.34 11.10 3.14
CA ARG A 210 -21.89 12.39 2.71
C ARG A 210 -20.82 13.44 2.39
N GLN A 211 -19.82 13.62 3.27
CA GLN A 211 -18.75 14.59 3.07
C GLN A 211 -17.89 14.26 1.85
N ALA A 212 -17.59 12.98 1.64
CA ALA A 212 -16.85 12.54 0.46
C ALA A 212 -17.65 12.73 -0.83
N LEU A 213 -18.97 12.51 -0.81
CA LEU A 213 -19.86 12.80 -1.95
C LEU A 213 -19.90 14.30 -2.25
N GLN A 214 -20.04 15.14 -1.23
CA GLN A 214 -20.05 16.60 -1.38
C GLN A 214 -18.72 17.10 -1.98
N ALA A 215 -17.59 16.65 -1.44
CA ALA A 215 -16.28 16.97 -1.96
C ALA A 215 -16.08 16.47 -3.41
N LEU A 216 -16.67 15.30 -3.74
CA LEU A 216 -16.65 14.76 -5.09
C LEU A 216 -17.46 15.59 -6.06
N GLN A 217 -18.66 16.04 -5.69
CA GLN A 217 -19.50 16.92 -6.51
C GLN A 217 -18.80 18.25 -6.78
N THR A 218 -18.20 18.86 -5.73
CA THR A 218 -17.39 20.08 -5.87
C THR A 218 -16.22 19.88 -6.85
N TRP A 219 -15.50 18.75 -6.69
CA TRP A 219 -14.39 18.43 -7.60
C TRP A 219 -14.87 18.18 -9.03
N LEU A 220 -15.97 17.47 -9.25
CA LEU A 220 -16.49 17.19 -10.60
C LEU A 220 -16.89 18.47 -11.33
N ALA A 221 -17.51 19.42 -10.64
CA ALA A 221 -17.79 20.75 -11.18
C ALA A 221 -16.51 21.49 -11.56
N ALA A 222 -15.56 21.61 -10.64
CA ALA A 222 -14.27 22.26 -10.88
C ALA A 222 -13.44 21.56 -11.97
N ARG A 223 -13.52 20.23 -12.06
CA ARG A 223 -12.80 19.42 -13.05
C ARG A 223 -13.26 19.69 -14.48
N SER A 224 -14.54 19.97 -14.72
CA SER A 224 -15.04 20.28 -16.06
C SER A 224 -14.38 21.56 -16.61
N ASP A 225 -14.20 22.56 -15.78
CA ASP A 225 -13.53 23.80 -16.13
C ASP A 225 -12.04 23.58 -16.44
N TRP A 226 -11.41 22.67 -15.70
CA TRP A 226 -10.00 22.32 -15.92
C TRP A 226 -9.77 21.52 -17.21
N ALA A 227 -10.64 20.56 -17.52
CA ALA A 227 -10.56 19.74 -18.73
C ALA A 227 -10.76 20.56 -20.01
N GLY A 228 -11.46 21.69 -19.94
CA GLY A 228 -11.67 22.64 -21.04
C GLY A 228 -10.48 23.54 -21.37
N LEU A 229 -9.42 23.54 -20.54
CA LEU A 229 -8.24 24.33 -20.81
C LEU A 229 -7.47 23.78 -22.04
N PRO A 230 -6.96 24.66 -22.94
CA PRO A 230 -6.30 24.25 -24.20
C PRO A 230 -5.06 23.34 -24.06
N ARG A 231 -4.58 23.14 -22.84
CA ARG A 231 -3.44 22.27 -22.50
C ARG A 231 -3.84 20.82 -22.16
N ALA A 232 -5.11 20.54 -21.94
CA ALA A 232 -5.59 19.19 -21.76
C ALA A 232 -5.66 18.51 -23.13
N GLY A 233 -4.80 17.50 -23.38
CA GLY A 233 -5.01 16.55 -24.48
C GLY A 233 -6.41 15.95 -24.44
N ALA A 234 -6.73 14.98 -25.32
CA ALA A 234 -8.01 14.31 -25.34
C ALA A 234 -8.55 14.05 -23.93
N ALA A 235 -9.82 14.42 -23.67
CA ALA A 235 -10.43 14.42 -22.35
C ALA A 235 -10.12 13.11 -21.60
N SER A 236 -9.36 13.20 -20.52
CA SER A 236 -8.98 12.04 -19.73
C SER A 236 -10.21 11.45 -19.05
N THR A 237 -10.42 10.15 -19.15
CA THR A 237 -11.46 9.42 -18.39
C THR A 237 -11.19 9.44 -16.89
N ALA A 238 -9.94 9.73 -16.48
CA ALA A 238 -9.53 9.70 -15.08
C ALA A 238 -10.34 10.67 -14.21
N LEU A 239 -10.80 10.21 -13.05
CA LEU A 239 -11.45 11.07 -12.06
C LEU A 239 -10.48 12.16 -11.57
N PHE A 240 -9.25 11.78 -11.21
CA PHE A 240 -8.23 12.72 -10.73
C PHE A 240 -7.17 12.99 -11.78
N ILE A 241 -7.05 14.24 -12.18
CA ILE A 241 -6.13 14.72 -13.22
C ILE A 241 -5.11 15.73 -12.67
N ASN A 242 -3.98 15.82 -13.34
CA ASN A 242 -2.98 16.87 -13.11
C ASN A 242 -3.30 18.10 -13.98
N GLN A 243 -2.52 19.17 -13.82
CA GLN A 243 -2.69 20.42 -14.58
C GLN A 243 -2.52 20.27 -16.11
N ARG A 244 -2.01 19.13 -16.56
CA ARG A 244 -1.86 18.81 -18.00
C ARG A 244 -2.98 17.89 -18.51
N GLY A 245 -4.03 17.65 -17.71
CA GLY A 245 -5.16 16.77 -18.05
C GLY A 245 -4.87 15.27 -17.92
N GLY A 246 -3.62 14.87 -17.62
CA GLY A 246 -3.27 13.45 -17.43
C GLY A 246 -3.67 12.92 -16.08
N ARG A 247 -3.92 11.59 -15.97
CA ARG A 247 -4.22 10.90 -14.71
C ARG A 247 -3.14 11.17 -13.65
N LEU A 248 -3.55 11.48 -12.43
CA LEU A 248 -2.63 11.63 -11.30
C LEU A 248 -1.88 10.33 -11.01
N THR A 249 -0.60 10.47 -10.66
CA THR A 249 0.20 9.33 -10.20
C THR A 249 0.11 9.17 -8.67
N PRO A 250 0.33 7.96 -8.14
CA PRO A 250 0.42 7.75 -6.69
C PRO A 250 1.47 8.64 -6.02
N GLN A 251 2.54 9.01 -6.73
CA GLN A 251 3.59 9.86 -6.20
C GLN A 251 3.10 11.30 -6.02
N HIS A 252 2.40 11.86 -7.01
CA HIS A 252 1.80 13.19 -6.88
C HIS A 252 0.86 13.28 -5.69
N ILE A 253 -0.02 12.28 -5.50
CA ILE A 253 -0.96 12.24 -4.35
C ILE A 253 -0.19 12.20 -3.02
N ARG A 254 0.92 11.43 -2.92
CA ARG A 254 1.73 11.42 -1.69
C ARG A 254 2.33 12.78 -1.37
N VAL A 255 2.86 13.47 -2.39
CA VAL A 255 3.44 14.81 -2.22
C VAL A 255 2.37 15.81 -1.78
N ARG A 256 1.22 15.84 -2.47
CA ARG A 256 0.11 16.75 -2.15
C ARG A 256 -0.45 16.49 -0.74
N LEU A 257 -0.68 15.23 -0.39
CA LEU A 257 -1.19 14.87 0.94
C LEU A 257 -0.21 15.24 2.06
N LYS A 258 1.11 15.06 1.82
CA LYS A 258 2.15 15.51 2.75
C LYS A 258 2.10 17.04 2.94
N GLN A 259 2.04 17.80 1.86
CA GLN A 259 1.94 19.26 1.91
C GLN A 259 0.69 19.70 2.67
N ARG A 260 -0.49 19.15 2.30
CA ARG A 260 -1.77 19.44 2.95
C ARG A 260 -1.74 19.15 4.45
N SER A 261 -1.12 18.03 4.86
CA SER A 261 -1.04 17.69 6.29
C SER A 261 -0.20 18.69 7.10
N LEU A 262 0.88 19.21 6.51
CA LEU A 262 1.69 20.25 7.13
C LEU A 262 0.94 21.59 7.21
N GLN A 263 0.26 21.96 6.14
CA GLN A 263 -0.58 23.17 6.08
C GLN A 263 -1.76 23.11 7.07
N ALA A 264 -2.34 21.93 7.27
CA ALA A 264 -3.37 21.69 8.27
C ALA A 264 -2.82 21.69 9.72
N GLY A 265 -1.53 21.91 9.92
CA GLY A 265 -0.92 21.99 11.26
C GLY A 265 -0.65 20.64 11.93
N LEU A 266 -0.66 19.53 11.19
CA LEU A 266 -0.35 18.22 11.75
C LEU A 266 1.15 18.07 12.00
N ALA A 267 1.52 17.57 13.18
CA ALA A 267 2.92 17.38 13.57
C ALA A 267 3.64 16.30 12.72
N THR A 268 2.89 15.36 12.14
CA THR A 268 3.44 14.25 11.34
C THR A 268 2.95 14.33 9.90
N PRO A 269 3.85 14.28 8.90
CA PRO A 269 3.44 14.21 7.51
C PRO A 269 2.59 12.97 7.23
N VAL A 270 1.42 13.17 6.64
CA VAL A 270 0.46 12.11 6.37
C VAL A 270 0.68 11.49 5.00
N HIS A 271 0.45 10.20 4.91
CA HIS A 271 0.48 9.45 3.66
C HIS A 271 -0.76 8.55 3.52
N PRO A 272 -1.14 8.11 2.30
CA PRO A 272 -2.40 7.41 2.04
C PRO A 272 -2.65 6.17 2.89
N HIS A 273 -1.58 5.41 3.24
CA HIS A 273 -1.74 4.23 4.10
C HIS A 273 -2.08 4.58 5.56
N MET A 274 -1.65 5.76 6.05
CA MET A 274 -2.05 6.25 7.37
C MET A 274 -3.56 6.53 7.41
N LEU A 275 -4.10 7.24 6.40
CA LEU A 275 -5.54 7.53 6.32
C LEU A 275 -6.38 6.25 6.26
N ARG A 276 -5.98 5.28 5.43
CA ARG A 276 -6.64 3.99 5.39
C ARG A 276 -6.54 3.22 6.71
N HIS A 277 -5.40 3.31 7.40
CA HIS A 277 -5.23 2.68 8.72
C HIS A 277 -6.10 3.38 9.77
N SER A 278 -6.16 4.71 9.74
CA SER A 278 -7.04 5.50 10.61
C SER A 278 -8.51 5.16 10.36
N PHE A 279 -8.95 5.10 9.10
CA PHE A 279 -10.29 4.60 8.75
C PHE A 279 -10.58 3.24 9.39
N ALA A 280 -9.69 2.25 9.21
CA ALA A 280 -9.86 0.92 9.76
C ALA A 280 -9.96 0.93 11.29
N SER A 281 -9.08 1.69 11.95
CA SER A 281 -9.03 1.77 13.41
C SER A 281 -10.27 2.47 13.97
N HIS A 282 -10.70 3.57 13.36
CA HIS A 282 -11.84 4.36 13.84
C HIS A 282 -13.15 3.61 13.65
N VAL A 283 -13.38 2.99 12.48
CA VAL A 283 -14.56 2.15 12.25
C VAL A 283 -14.56 0.94 13.19
N LEU A 284 -13.40 0.29 13.41
CA LEU A 284 -13.32 -0.85 14.32
C LEU A 284 -13.60 -0.43 15.78
N GLN A 285 -13.04 0.69 16.23
CA GLN A 285 -13.26 1.20 17.60
C GLN A 285 -14.74 1.54 17.86
N SER A 286 -15.41 2.09 16.85
CA SER A 286 -16.80 2.51 16.98
C SER A 286 -17.80 1.35 16.77
N SER A 287 -17.53 0.44 15.84
CA SER A 287 -18.45 -0.67 15.51
C SER A 287 -18.21 -1.92 16.34
N GLY A 288 -16.97 -2.16 16.79
CA GLY A 288 -16.56 -3.44 17.35
C GLY A 288 -16.54 -4.62 16.36
N ASP A 289 -16.93 -4.38 15.10
CA ASP A 289 -17.07 -5.42 14.08
C ASP A 289 -15.84 -5.51 13.16
N LEU A 290 -14.90 -6.38 13.57
CA LEU A 290 -13.69 -6.64 12.79
C LEU A 290 -14.00 -7.21 11.40
N ARG A 291 -15.09 -7.98 11.27
CA ARG A 291 -15.46 -8.61 10.00
C ARG A 291 -15.93 -7.55 9.00
N ALA A 292 -16.82 -6.67 9.41
CA ALA A 292 -17.27 -5.55 8.58
C ALA A 292 -16.11 -4.67 8.12
N VAL A 293 -15.16 -4.36 9.02
CA VAL A 293 -13.95 -3.60 8.67
C VAL A 293 -13.08 -4.35 7.65
N GLN A 294 -12.89 -5.65 7.80
CA GLN A 294 -12.13 -6.46 6.84
C GLN A 294 -12.80 -6.49 5.46
N GLU A 295 -14.11 -6.56 5.42
CA GLU A 295 -14.91 -6.53 4.19
C GLU A 295 -14.82 -5.18 3.50
N LEU A 296 -15.03 -4.07 4.22
CA LEU A 296 -14.86 -2.70 3.70
C LEU A 296 -13.45 -2.47 3.12
N LEU A 297 -12.44 -3.02 3.78
CA LEU A 297 -11.07 -2.90 3.32
C LEU A 297 -10.71 -3.86 2.18
N GLY A 298 -11.48 -4.91 1.93
CA GLY A 298 -11.18 -5.95 0.94
C GLY A 298 -9.88 -6.68 1.26
N HIS A 299 -9.77 -7.23 2.46
CA HIS A 299 -8.67 -8.10 2.86
C HIS A 299 -8.88 -9.51 2.30
N ALA A 300 -7.94 -10.01 1.49
CA ALA A 300 -8.07 -11.23 0.70
C ALA A 300 -8.02 -12.55 1.49
N ASN A 301 -7.89 -12.53 2.80
CA ASN A 301 -7.68 -13.73 3.63
C ASN A 301 -8.97 -14.27 4.30
N ILE A 302 -10.13 -14.01 3.72
CA ILE A 302 -11.34 -14.74 4.11
C ILE A 302 -11.55 -15.81 3.05
N THR A 303 -11.46 -17.06 3.47
CA THR A 303 -11.59 -18.29 2.68
C THR A 303 -13.05 -18.53 2.27
N THR A 304 -13.71 -17.55 1.67
CA THR A 304 -15.02 -17.76 1.06
C THR A 304 -15.23 -16.72 -0.03
N THR A 305 -15.46 -17.19 -1.25
CA THR A 305 -15.99 -16.41 -2.35
C THR A 305 -17.47 -16.14 -2.02
N GLN A 306 -17.72 -15.21 -1.11
CA GLN A 306 -19.08 -14.69 -0.94
C GLN A 306 -19.31 -13.68 -2.05
N VAL A 307 -20.27 -13.99 -2.90
CA VAL A 307 -20.89 -13.02 -3.81
C VAL A 307 -21.62 -12.04 -2.89
N TYR A 308 -21.11 -10.80 -2.80
CA TYR A 308 -21.78 -9.74 -2.01
C TYR A 308 -23.16 -9.51 -2.57
N THR A 309 -24.16 -9.71 -1.72
CA THR A 309 -25.53 -9.36 -2.05
C THR A 309 -25.78 -7.88 -1.75
N ARG A 310 -26.81 -7.30 -2.34
CA ARG A 310 -27.26 -5.93 -2.04
C ARG A 310 -27.56 -5.73 -0.55
N LEU A 311 -27.97 -6.80 0.14
CA LEU A 311 -28.22 -6.80 1.59
C LEU A 311 -26.94 -6.65 2.41
N ASP A 312 -25.83 -7.30 2.00
CA ASP A 312 -24.53 -7.17 2.68
C ASP A 312 -23.99 -5.74 2.55
N PHE A 313 -24.17 -5.11 1.39
CA PHE A 313 -23.78 -3.72 1.17
C PHE A 313 -24.59 -2.75 2.05
N GLN A 314 -25.90 -2.92 2.16
CA GLN A 314 -26.74 -2.09 3.03
C GLN A 314 -26.37 -2.23 4.51
N HIS A 315 -25.92 -3.42 4.93
CA HIS A 315 -25.40 -3.63 6.29
C HIS A 315 -24.08 -2.87 6.51
N LEU A 316 -23.16 -2.95 5.57
CA LEU A 316 -21.89 -2.23 5.62
C LEU A 316 -22.08 -0.70 5.61
N ALA A 317 -23.00 -0.20 4.80
CA ALA A 317 -23.36 1.22 4.75
C ALA A 317 -23.92 1.69 6.10
N ARG A 318 -24.83 0.92 6.72
CA ARG A 318 -25.36 1.24 8.06
C ARG A 318 -24.29 1.28 9.13
N ILE A 319 -23.37 0.31 9.14
CA ILE A 319 -22.23 0.32 10.08
C ILE A 319 -21.40 1.57 9.83
N TYR A 320 -21.08 1.90 8.59
CA TYR A 320 -20.34 3.09 8.24
C TYR A 320 -21.01 4.37 8.76
N ASP A 321 -22.30 4.56 8.46
CA ASP A 321 -23.06 5.74 8.85
C ASP A 321 -23.17 5.89 10.38
N ALA A 322 -23.26 4.76 11.09
CA ALA A 322 -23.37 4.76 12.55
C ALA A 322 -22.03 4.94 13.27
N THR A 323 -20.89 4.73 12.60
CA THR A 323 -19.60 4.55 13.30
C THR A 323 -18.47 5.42 12.77
N HIS A 324 -18.50 5.83 11.49
CA HIS A 324 -17.41 6.62 10.95
C HIS A 324 -17.50 8.10 11.35
N PRO A 325 -16.43 8.73 11.87
CA PRO A 325 -16.47 10.11 12.36
C PRO A 325 -16.97 11.12 11.32
N ARG A 326 -16.68 10.93 10.05
CA ARG A 326 -17.16 11.81 8.96
C ARG A 326 -18.63 11.61 8.63
N ALA A 327 -19.22 10.47 8.92
CA ALA A 327 -20.66 10.28 8.80
C ALA A 327 -21.41 10.97 9.95
N LEU A 328 -20.85 10.94 11.16
CA LEU A 328 -21.43 11.53 12.36
C LEU A 328 -21.35 13.06 12.37
N SER A 329 -20.29 13.67 11.85
CA SER A 329 -20.08 15.12 11.85
C SER A 329 -21.10 15.90 10.99
N GLY A 330 -21.88 15.22 10.13
CA GLY A 330 -22.94 15.85 9.33
C GLY A 330 -24.31 15.95 10.02
N SER A 331 -24.52 15.27 11.14
CA SER A 331 -25.79 15.29 11.86
C SER A 331 -25.90 16.45 12.86
N GLN A 332 -24.80 17.12 13.18
CA GLN A 332 -24.77 18.22 14.17
C GLN A 332 -24.95 19.64 13.56
N ALA A 333 -24.90 19.78 12.25
CA ALA A 333 -25.04 21.09 11.59
C ALA A 333 -26.48 21.61 11.45
N GLY A 334 -27.48 20.90 11.99
CA GLY A 334 -28.91 21.26 11.87
C GLY A 334 -29.69 21.42 13.16
N ALA A 335 -29.07 21.29 14.34
CA ALA A 335 -29.77 21.47 15.61
C ALA A 335 -29.09 22.58 16.40
N GLY A 336 -29.69 23.77 16.41
CA GLY A 336 -29.41 24.84 17.37
C GLY A 336 -29.64 24.32 18.81
N PRO A 337 -29.06 25.02 19.83
CA PRO A 337 -29.04 24.50 21.19
C PRO A 337 -30.42 24.58 21.82
N THR A 338 -31.17 23.51 21.85
CA THR A 338 -32.27 23.33 22.78
C THR A 338 -31.75 22.61 24.02
N ALA A 339 -31.55 23.38 25.06
CA ALA A 339 -31.33 22.87 26.41
C ALA A 339 -32.55 22.07 26.85
N SER A 340 -32.42 20.78 27.08
CA SER A 340 -33.33 20.04 27.97
C SER A 340 -32.66 18.81 28.57
N ARG A 341 -32.42 18.92 29.86
CA ARG A 341 -32.52 17.94 30.94
C ARG A 341 -32.04 16.51 30.68
N LEU A 342 -30.92 16.21 31.35
CA LEU A 342 -30.49 14.88 31.74
C LEU A 342 -31.52 14.22 32.69
N PRO A 343 -31.85 12.93 32.55
CA PRO A 343 -32.28 12.14 33.69
C PRO A 343 -31.05 11.50 34.34
N LEU A 344 -30.90 11.78 35.62
CA LEU A 344 -30.03 11.08 36.54
C LEU A 344 -30.49 9.62 36.72
N GLY A 345 -29.53 8.72 36.73
CA GLY A 345 -29.60 7.49 37.50
C GLY A 345 -29.74 6.20 36.68
N VAL A 346 -28.60 5.58 36.35
CA VAL A 346 -28.46 4.14 36.44
C VAL A 346 -27.03 3.80 36.92
N ALA A 347 -26.96 2.95 37.92
CA ALA A 347 -25.82 2.61 38.73
C ALA A 347 -24.66 1.97 37.92
N VAL A 348 -23.45 2.38 38.30
CA VAL A 348 -22.18 1.69 37.99
C VAL A 348 -22.13 0.42 38.82
N GLY A 349 -21.90 -0.72 38.17
CA GLY A 349 -21.59 -1.94 38.87
C GLY A 349 -21.64 -3.19 37.99
N ALA A 350 -20.56 -3.43 37.24
CA ALA A 350 -20.13 -4.78 36.89
C ALA A 350 -18.72 -4.77 36.33
N GLU A 351 -17.72 -5.03 37.17
CA GLU A 351 -16.37 -5.39 36.74
C GLU A 351 -16.41 -6.71 35.98
N VAL A 352 -16.18 -6.72 34.71
CA VAL A 352 -15.93 -7.94 33.94
C VAL A 352 -14.42 -8.22 34.01
N LYS A 353 -14.04 -9.10 34.91
CA LYS A 353 -12.72 -9.75 34.96
C LYS A 353 -12.58 -10.68 33.77
N VAL A 354 -11.86 -10.23 32.72
CA VAL A 354 -11.43 -11.09 31.61
C VAL A 354 -10.25 -11.94 32.10
N LYS A 355 -10.50 -13.22 32.37
CA LYS A 355 -9.45 -14.22 32.58
C LYS A 355 -8.81 -14.59 31.25
N VAL A 356 -7.61 -14.07 30.99
CA VAL A 356 -6.75 -14.52 29.90
C VAL A 356 -6.15 -15.87 30.29
N LYS A 357 -6.62 -16.95 29.65
CA LYS A 357 -6.07 -18.31 29.80
C LYS A 357 -4.84 -18.43 28.87
N VAL A 358 -3.66 -18.20 29.43
CA VAL A 358 -2.38 -18.50 28.74
C VAL A 358 -2.19 -20.02 28.76
N LYS A 359 -2.32 -20.69 27.63
CA LYS A 359 -1.90 -22.08 27.45
C LYS A 359 -0.41 -22.17 27.30
N SER A 360 0.33 -22.49 28.34
CA SER A 360 1.73 -22.90 28.28
C SER A 360 1.81 -24.32 27.71
N LYS A 361 2.45 -24.46 26.55
CA LYS A 361 2.86 -25.76 26.01
C LYS A 361 4.11 -26.25 26.75
N SER A 362 3.97 -27.17 27.68
CA SER A 362 5.09 -27.92 28.23
C SER A 362 5.63 -28.89 27.19
N LYS A 363 6.92 -28.79 26.91
CA LYS A 363 7.69 -29.76 26.12
C LYS A 363 7.99 -30.96 27.03
N SER A 364 7.38 -32.10 26.80
CA SER A 364 7.79 -33.38 27.36
C SER A 364 9.05 -33.87 26.61
N LYS A 365 10.15 -34.01 27.38
CA LYS A 365 11.36 -34.71 26.94
C LYS A 365 11.08 -36.20 27.00
N SER A 366 11.07 -36.90 25.89
CA SER A 366 11.18 -38.34 25.82
C SER A 366 12.64 -38.76 25.79
N LYS A 367 13.03 -39.61 26.75
CA LYS A 367 14.34 -40.28 26.85
C LYS A 367 14.47 -41.34 25.74
N PRO A 368 15.68 -41.58 25.21
CA PRO A 368 15.92 -42.70 24.31
C PRO A 368 15.98 -44.03 25.07
N LYS A 369 15.29 -45.06 24.56
CA LYS A 369 15.39 -46.46 24.98
C LYS A 369 16.61 -47.11 24.36
N ALA A 370 17.38 -47.78 25.17
CA ALA A 370 18.55 -48.59 24.83
C ALA A 370 18.15 -49.75 23.90
N ILE A 371 19.00 -50.02 22.93
CA ILE A 371 18.96 -51.18 22.03
C ILE A 371 19.75 -52.29 22.69
N SER A 372 19.07 -53.37 23.03
CA SER A 372 19.66 -54.66 23.40
C SER A 372 20.04 -55.43 22.11
N LYS A 373 21.30 -55.85 22.06
CA LYS A 373 21.81 -56.87 21.14
C LYS A 373 21.17 -58.23 21.47
N ASN A 374 20.74 -58.96 20.44
CA ASN A 374 20.90 -60.43 20.42
C ASN A 374 21.07 -60.93 19.00
N GLU A 375 22.09 -61.57 18.84
CA GLU A 375 22.67 -62.63 18.03
C GLU A 375 21.68 -63.60 17.39
N ALA A 376 22.05 -63.98 16.22
CA ALA A 376 22.44 -65.27 15.74
C ALA A 376 21.53 -65.94 14.70
N VAL A 377 22.14 -66.38 13.67
CA VAL A 377 22.30 -67.71 13.10
C VAL A 377 21.47 -68.08 11.82
N THR A 378 22.23 -68.12 10.74
CA THR A 378 22.47 -69.19 9.75
C THR A 378 21.34 -69.65 8.78
N LYS A 379 21.81 -69.83 7.54
CA LYS A 379 21.48 -70.81 6.47
C LYS A 379 20.27 -70.46 5.58
N SER A 380 20.44 -70.32 4.34
CA SER A 380 20.98 -71.12 3.24
C SER A 380 21.12 -70.23 2.02
#